data_87dd812695892fd2159a44b8307694d7
#
_entry.id   87dd812695892fd2159a44b8307694d7
#
_cell.length_a   1.000
_cell.length_b   1.000
_cell.length_c   1.000
_cell.angle_alpha   90.00
_cell.angle_beta   90.00
_cell.angle_gamma   90.00
#
_symmetry.space_group_name_H-M   'P 1'
#
loop_
_entity.id
_entity.type
_entity.pdbx_description
1 polymer ?
#
loop_
_entity_poly.entity_id
_entity_poly.type
_entity_poly.pdbx_seq_one_letter_code
_entity_poly.pdbx_strand_id
1 'polypeptide(L)'
;MINIYEVNETNNMIEHEKLDVRTITMGISLLDCADSDLDTVNEKIYKKITTLAKNLVSTGKDIERDFGIPIVNKRISVTPIALVGGSACKKPEDFVTIAKTLDKAAKEVGVNFIGGYSALVSKGMTTADKNLILSIPEALATTDRVCSSINVGSTKTGLNMDAVELMGRIVTETAQATKDNDSLGCAKLVVFCNAPDDNPFMAGAFHGVTEADAIINVGVSGPGVVKVALEKVRGENFEVLCETIKKTAFKITRVGQLVAQEASKRLGIPFGIIDLSLAPTPAGVDSVAEILEEIGLERVGAPGTTAALAMLNDQVKKGGVMASSYVGGLSGAFIPVSEDQGMIDAVSLGALTIEKLEAMTCVCSVGLDMIAIPGDTPSTTIAGIIADEAAIGMVNQKTTAVRLIPVIGKKVGDTAEFGGLLGYAPIIPVNTFSCEKFVTRGGRIPAPIHSFKN
;
A
#
# COMPACT_ATOMS: atom_id res chain seq x y z
N MET A 1 -35.77 6.99 12.06
CA MET A 1 -36.29 5.63 12.37
C MET A 1 -35.24 4.67 11.79
N ILE A 2 -34.68 3.78 12.60
CA ILE A 2 -33.68 2.79 12.11
C ILE A 2 -34.47 1.77 11.27
N ASN A 3 -34.04 1.58 10.02
CA ASN A 3 -34.63 0.59 9.15
C ASN A 3 -34.04 -0.78 9.45
N ILE A 4 -34.86 -1.73 9.92
CA ILE A 4 -34.42 -3.06 10.30
C ILE A 4 -33.76 -3.82 9.13
N TYR A 5 -34.16 -3.55 7.89
CA TYR A 5 -33.56 -4.17 6.71
C TYR A 5 -32.13 -3.69 6.50
N GLU A 6 -31.84 -2.39 6.73
CA GLU A 6 -30.47 -1.84 6.63
C GLU A 6 -29.57 -2.37 7.74
N VAL A 7 -30.10 -2.56 8.96
CA VAL A 7 -29.37 -3.19 10.06
C VAL A 7 -28.99 -4.63 9.71
N ASN A 8 -29.97 -5.41 9.23
CA ASN A 8 -29.73 -6.81 8.86
C ASN A 8 -28.76 -6.91 7.67
N GLU A 9 -28.86 -6.01 6.70
CA GLU A 9 -27.92 -5.95 5.57
C GLU A 9 -26.48 -5.67 6.06
N THR A 10 -26.30 -4.69 6.94
CA THR A 10 -24.97 -4.38 7.51
C THR A 10 -24.42 -5.56 8.32
N ASN A 11 -25.23 -6.21 9.14
CA ASN A 11 -24.79 -7.41 9.87
C ASN A 11 -24.37 -8.53 8.91
N ASN A 12 -25.12 -8.75 7.83
CA ASN A 12 -24.79 -9.75 6.83
C ASN A 12 -23.47 -9.44 6.11
N MET A 13 -23.24 -8.16 5.78
CA MET A 13 -21.98 -7.70 5.19
C MET A 13 -20.77 -8.00 6.11
N ILE A 14 -20.93 -7.83 7.42
CA ILE A 14 -19.87 -8.09 8.40
C ILE A 14 -19.66 -9.60 8.63
N GLU A 15 -20.72 -10.34 8.91
CA GLU A 15 -20.64 -11.74 9.33
C GLU A 15 -20.29 -12.69 8.18
N HIS A 16 -20.86 -12.47 7.01
CA HIS A 16 -20.79 -13.40 5.87
C HIS A 16 -19.99 -12.88 4.66
N GLU A 17 -20.03 -11.57 4.38
CA GLU A 17 -19.46 -10.97 3.20
C GLU A 17 -18.07 -10.32 3.45
N LYS A 18 -17.51 -10.49 4.68
CA LYS A 18 -16.16 -10.04 5.07
C LYS A 18 -15.90 -8.53 4.97
N LEU A 19 -16.93 -7.71 5.26
CA LEU A 19 -16.71 -6.28 5.48
C LEU A 19 -15.81 -6.08 6.70
N ASP A 20 -14.70 -5.38 6.50
CA ASP A 20 -13.82 -5.00 7.60
C ASP A 20 -13.36 -3.54 7.53
N VAL A 21 -12.98 -3.00 8.68
CA VAL A 21 -12.10 -1.84 8.76
C VAL A 21 -10.68 -2.36 8.76
N ARG A 22 -10.01 -2.25 7.61
CA ARG A 22 -8.68 -2.80 7.43
C ARG A 22 -7.67 -2.15 8.37
N THR A 23 -7.81 -0.86 8.65
CA THR A 23 -6.91 -0.17 9.56
C THR A 23 -7.50 1.11 10.13
N ILE A 24 -7.18 1.40 11.40
CA ILE A 24 -7.16 2.75 11.94
C ILE A 24 -5.68 3.16 12.00
N THR A 25 -5.32 4.19 11.27
CA THR A 25 -3.94 4.70 11.18
C THR A 25 -3.85 6.10 11.77
N MET A 26 -2.97 6.28 12.73
CA MET A 26 -2.63 7.60 13.26
C MET A 26 -1.44 8.17 12.48
N GLY A 27 -1.67 9.24 11.73
CA GLY A 27 -0.61 10.06 11.16
C GLY A 27 -0.03 10.97 12.23
N ILE A 28 1.30 11.03 12.34
CA ILE A 28 2.00 11.85 13.34
C ILE A 28 3.13 12.63 12.66
N SER A 29 3.07 13.95 12.71
CA SER A 29 4.19 14.80 12.30
C SER A 29 5.35 14.63 13.27
N LEU A 30 6.55 14.41 12.75
CA LEU A 30 7.79 14.34 13.52
C LEU A 30 8.73 15.52 13.21
N LEU A 31 8.25 16.56 12.51
CA LEU A 31 9.10 17.69 12.11
C LEU A 31 9.72 18.42 13.32
N ASP A 32 8.99 18.53 14.41
CA ASP A 32 9.45 19.14 15.68
C ASP A 32 10.44 18.23 16.46
N CYS A 33 10.61 16.99 16.02
CA CYS A 33 11.61 16.08 16.59
C CYS A 33 13.00 16.26 15.96
N ALA A 34 13.11 17.01 14.85
CA ALA A 34 14.40 17.24 14.19
C ALA A 34 15.38 17.96 15.13
N ASP A 35 16.63 17.51 15.14
CA ASP A 35 17.72 18.06 15.93
C ASP A 35 19.05 17.76 15.21
N SER A 36 20.15 18.36 15.66
CA SER A 36 21.51 18.05 15.19
C SER A 36 22.15 16.87 15.94
N ASP A 37 21.60 16.53 17.10
CA ASP A 37 22.03 15.42 17.94
C ASP A 37 21.11 14.21 17.76
N LEU A 38 21.71 13.06 17.42
CA LEU A 38 20.95 11.84 17.07
C LEU A 38 20.22 11.24 18.28
N ASP A 39 20.82 11.29 19.47
CA ASP A 39 20.19 10.76 20.68
C ASP A 39 18.95 11.59 21.03
N THR A 40 19.05 12.91 20.91
CA THR A 40 17.92 13.83 21.08
C THR A 40 16.81 13.59 20.09
N VAL A 41 17.12 13.34 18.80
CA VAL A 41 16.12 12.96 17.77
C VAL A 41 15.40 11.68 18.18
N ASN A 42 16.13 10.65 18.54
CA ASN A 42 15.57 9.36 18.96
C ASN A 42 14.66 9.51 20.20
N GLU A 43 15.08 10.27 21.21
CA GLU A 43 14.27 10.51 22.41
C GLU A 43 12.97 11.26 22.10
N LYS A 44 13.04 12.34 21.31
CA LYS A 44 11.85 13.11 20.90
C LYS A 44 10.87 12.26 20.10
N ILE A 45 11.34 11.48 19.10
CA ILE A 45 10.51 10.56 18.29
C ILE A 45 9.80 9.55 19.19
N TYR A 46 10.54 8.85 20.04
CA TYR A 46 9.98 7.84 20.93
C TYR A 46 8.90 8.45 21.86
N LYS A 47 9.22 9.57 22.51
CA LYS A 47 8.31 10.25 23.43
C LYS A 47 7.03 10.73 22.72
N LYS A 48 7.16 11.34 21.53
CA LYS A 48 5.99 11.86 20.78
C LYS A 48 5.05 10.73 20.37
N ILE A 49 5.58 9.66 19.79
CA ILE A 49 4.79 8.51 19.35
C ILE A 49 4.10 7.84 20.54
N THR A 50 4.85 7.51 21.61
CA THR A 50 4.29 6.80 22.77
C THR A 50 3.28 7.66 23.54
N THR A 51 3.38 8.98 23.48
CA THR A 51 2.41 9.90 24.09
C THR A 51 1.12 9.97 23.27
N LEU A 52 1.21 10.23 21.96
CA LEU A 52 0.03 10.45 21.11
C LEU A 52 -0.71 9.14 20.83
N ALA A 53 0.00 8.06 20.55
CA ALA A 53 -0.62 6.78 20.19
C ALA A 53 -0.91 5.85 21.37
N LYS A 54 -0.72 6.31 22.60
CA LYS A 54 -0.89 5.52 23.85
C LYS A 54 -2.19 4.72 23.88
N ASN A 55 -3.29 5.32 23.45
CA ASN A 55 -4.62 4.73 23.54
C ASN A 55 -5.14 4.22 22.17
N LEU A 56 -4.34 4.27 21.08
CA LEU A 56 -4.81 3.94 19.75
C LEU A 56 -5.34 2.50 19.66
N VAL A 57 -4.57 1.54 20.17
CA VAL A 57 -4.92 0.11 20.09
C VAL A 57 -6.12 -0.23 20.98
N SER A 58 -6.17 0.27 22.22
CA SER A 58 -7.31 0.06 23.11
C SER A 58 -8.58 0.67 22.54
N THR A 59 -8.51 1.91 22.04
CA THR A 59 -9.66 2.57 21.40
C THR A 59 -10.16 1.79 20.19
N GLY A 60 -9.26 1.27 19.34
CA GLY A 60 -9.67 0.43 18.21
C GLY A 60 -10.41 -0.84 18.65
N LYS A 61 -9.91 -1.53 19.69
CA LYS A 61 -10.58 -2.72 20.26
C LYS A 61 -11.94 -2.39 20.90
N ASP A 62 -12.05 -1.24 21.56
CA ASP A 62 -13.31 -0.81 22.15
C ASP A 62 -14.38 -0.49 21.09
N ILE A 63 -13.97 0.17 19.99
CA ILE A 63 -14.86 0.45 18.85
C ILE A 63 -15.31 -0.87 18.20
N GLU A 64 -14.39 -1.81 17.97
CA GLU A 64 -14.67 -3.12 17.42
C GLU A 64 -15.73 -3.87 18.28
N ARG A 65 -15.55 -3.88 19.60
CA ARG A 65 -16.50 -4.50 20.54
C ARG A 65 -17.86 -3.79 20.53
N ASP A 66 -17.86 -2.43 20.52
CA ASP A 66 -19.09 -1.65 20.68
C ASP A 66 -19.94 -1.63 19.39
N PHE A 67 -19.32 -1.75 18.22
CA PHE A 67 -20.00 -1.71 16.92
C PHE A 67 -20.11 -3.08 16.23
N GLY A 68 -19.39 -4.09 16.72
CA GLY A 68 -19.32 -5.39 16.07
C GLY A 68 -18.58 -5.39 14.72
N ILE A 69 -17.88 -4.30 14.35
CA ILE A 69 -17.17 -4.17 13.09
C ILE A 69 -15.71 -4.56 13.31
N PRO A 70 -15.18 -5.59 12.61
CA PRO A 70 -13.79 -5.99 12.76
C PRO A 70 -12.83 -4.84 12.36
N ILE A 71 -11.84 -4.55 13.21
CA ILE A 71 -10.78 -3.59 12.94
C ILE A 71 -9.46 -4.35 12.94
N VAL A 72 -9.02 -4.74 11.74
CA VAL A 72 -7.94 -5.73 11.57
C VAL A 72 -6.61 -5.22 12.05
N ASN A 73 -6.24 -3.98 11.67
CA ASN A 73 -4.97 -3.36 12.04
C ASN A 73 -5.16 -2.02 12.75
N LYS A 74 -4.20 -1.71 13.61
CA LYS A 74 -3.96 -0.37 14.17
C LYS A 74 -2.53 -0.01 13.79
N ARG A 75 -2.34 1.13 13.09
CA ARG A 75 -1.06 1.51 12.49
C ARG A 75 -0.69 2.96 12.84
N ILE A 76 0.57 3.27 12.62
CA ILE A 76 1.09 4.65 12.68
C ILE A 76 1.77 4.93 11.35
N SER A 77 1.60 6.15 10.84
CA SER A 77 2.42 6.72 9.77
C SER A 77 3.09 8.00 10.28
N VAL A 78 4.38 8.16 9.98
CA VAL A 78 5.12 9.35 10.44
C VAL A 78 5.68 10.14 9.26
N THR A 79 6.07 11.38 9.52
CA THR A 79 6.81 12.20 8.54
C THR A 79 7.98 11.43 7.97
N PRO A 80 8.27 11.53 6.65
CA PRO A 80 9.42 10.87 6.05
C PRO A 80 10.71 11.10 6.84
N ILE A 81 11.30 10.03 7.35
CA ILE A 81 12.44 10.09 8.30
C ILE A 81 13.68 10.74 7.69
N ALA A 82 13.85 10.68 6.37
CA ALA A 82 14.94 11.40 5.71
C ALA A 82 14.92 12.92 5.98
N LEU A 83 13.70 13.50 6.14
CA LEU A 83 13.53 14.92 6.48
C LEU A 83 13.84 15.19 7.95
N VAL A 84 13.42 14.30 8.84
CA VAL A 84 13.56 14.46 10.29
C VAL A 84 15.00 14.21 10.75
N GLY A 85 15.60 13.11 10.26
CA GLY A 85 16.96 12.71 10.63
C GLY A 85 18.08 13.41 9.87
N GLY A 86 17.75 14.23 8.86
CA GLY A 86 18.73 14.75 7.91
C GLY A 86 19.85 15.58 8.52
N SER A 87 19.61 16.29 9.61
CA SER A 87 20.63 17.08 10.32
C SER A 87 21.50 16.24 11.27
N ALA A 88 20.94 15.19 11.86
CA ALA A 88 21.62 14.33 12.84
C ALA A 88 22.40 13.19 12.18
N CYS A 89 21.81 12.52 11.20
CA CYS A 89 22.37 11.31 10.57
C CYS A 89 23.43 11.66 9.53
N LYS A 90 24.65 11.19 9.72
CA LYS A 90 25.81 11.43 8.82
C LYS A 90 26.12 10.23 7.94
N LYS A 91 25.67 9.04 8.32
CA LYS A 91 25.91 7.77 7.64
C LYS A 91 24.69 6.85 7.73
N PRO A 92 24.60 5.78 6.92
CA PRO A 92 23.45 4.88 6.93
C PRO A 92 23.12 4.27 8.29
N GLU A 93 24.11 3.88 9.07
CA GLU A 93 23.93 3.24 10.38
C GLU A 93 23.20 4.16 11.38
N ASP A 94 23.37 5.48 11.25
CA ASP A 94 22.67 6.44 12.10
C ASP A 94 21.14 6.36 11.86
N PHE A 95 20.69 6.20 10.60
CA PHE A 95 19.28 5.99 10.28
C PHE A 95 18.74 4.65 10.80
N VAL A 96 19.57 3.59 10.87
CA VAL A 96 19.17 2.31 11.47
C VAL A 96 18.78 2.49 12.94
N THR A 97 19.43 3.40 13.68
CA THR A 97 19.06 3.66 15.07
C THR A 97 17.69 4.30 15.18
N ILE A 98 17.33 5.19 14.23
CA ILE A 98 15.98 5.77 14.17
C ILE A 98 14.94 4.67 13.83
N ALA A 99 15.25 3.77 12.89
CA ALA A 99 14.36 2.62 12.60
C ALA A 99 14.10 1.77 13.84
N LYS A 100 15.15 1.46 14.62
CA LYS A 100 15.02 0.72 15.90
C LYS A 100 14.20 1.48 16.94
N THR A 101 14.30 2.82 16.97
CA THR A 101 13.49 3.68 17.83
C THR A 101 12.01 3.65 17.44
N LEU A 102 11.70 3.70 16.12
CA LEU A 102 10.33 3.56 15.60
C LEU A 102 9.75 2.20 15.95
N ASP A 103 10.52 1.12 15.77
CA ASP A 103 10.09 -0.25 16.09
C ASP A 103 9.81 -0.41 17.59
N LYS A 104 10.69 0.14 18.44
CA LYS A 104 10.52 0.13 19.90
C LYS A 104 9.24 0.87 20.30
N ALA A 105 9.00 2.06 19.75
CA ALA A 105 7.79 2.83 20.02
C ALA A 105 6.53 2.11 19.54
N ALA A 106 6.56 1.52 18.34
CA ALA A 106 5.47 0.73 17.78
C ALA A 106 5.14 -0.51 18.63
N LYS A 107 6.17 -1.18 19.16
CA LYS A 107 6.00 -2.33 20.08
C LYS A 107 5.37 -1.90 21.40
N GLU A 108 5.78 -0.77 21.96
CA GLU A 108 5.25 -0.26 23.22
C GLU A 108 3.77 0.10 23.13
N VAL A 109 3.37 0.84 22.08
CA VAL A 109 1.96 1.20 21.90
C VAL A 109 1.12 0.05 21.31
N GLY A 110 1.74 -1.05 20.88
CA GLY A 110 1.08 -2.28 20.45
C GLY A 110 0.53 -2.24 19.02
N VAL A 111 0.90 -1.26 18.17
CA VAL A 111 0.44 -1.19 16.78
C VAL A 111 1.05 -2.28 15.91
N ASN A 112 0.37 -2.65 14.83
CA ASN A 112 0.82 -3.72 13.93
C ASN A 112 2.02 -3.28 13.07
N PHE A 113 1.96 -2.04 12.52
CA PHE A 113 2.99 -1.47 11.65
C PHE A 113 3.20 0.01 11.94
N ILE A 114 4.39 0.50 11.63
CA ILE A 114 4.75 1.91 11.58
C ILE A 114 5.44 2.22 10.25
N GLY A 115 4.82 3.08 9.46
CA GLY A 115 5.35 3.59 8.19
C GLY A 115 6.00 4.96 8.35
N GLY A 116 6.72 5.39 7.30
CA GLY A 116 7.41 6.68 7.27
C GLY A 116 8.93 6.57 7.36
N TYR A 117 9.50 5.37 7.40
CA TYR A 117 10.93 5.19 7.15
C TYR A 117 11.22 5.39 5.66
N SER A 118 11.09 6.64 5.23
CA SER A 118 10.89 7.02 3.83
C SER A 118 11.75 8.20 3.40
N ALA A 119 11.98 8.28 2.07
CA ALA A 119 12.60 9.42 1.40
C ALA A 119 11.82 9.81 0.14
N LEU A 120 11.71 11.12 -0.13
CA LEU A 120 10.98 11.70 -1.26
C LEU A 120 11.98 12.25 -2.28
N VAL A 121 12.42 11.41 -3.20
CA VAL A 121 13.57 11.69 -4.10
C VAL A 121 13.16 12.02 -5.53
N SER A 122 11.87 12.28 -5.79
CA SER A 122 11.37 12.61 -7.13
C SER A 122 12.03 13.88 -7.73
N LYS A 123 12.39 14.85 -6.90
CA LYS A 123 13.06 16.10 -7.34
C LYS A 123 14.58 15.99 -7.43
N GLY A 124 15.15 15.11 -6.67
CA GLY A 124 16.58 14.89 -6.49
C GLY A 124 16.82 14.19 -5.16
N MET A 125 18.03 13.75 -4.92
CA MET A 125 18.42 12.97 -3.76
C MET A 125 19.46 13.74 -2.97
N THR A 126 19.14 14.08 -1.72
CA THR A 126 20.11 14.67 -0.77
C THR A 126 21.03 13.60 -0.20
N THR A 127 22.08 14.00 0.51
CA THR A 127 22.95 13.05 1.24
C THR A 127 22.14 12.28 2.30
N ALA A 128 21.19 12.94 2.98
CA ALA A 128 20.33 12.31 3.96
C ALA A 128 19.40 11.26 3.32
N ASP A 129 18.77 11.59 2.20
CA ASP A 129 17.95 10.64 1.45
C ASP A 129 18.75 9.40 1.06
N LYS A 130 19.97 9.61 0.52
CA LYS A 130 20.86 8.52 0.12
C LYS A 130 21.28 7.65 1.30
N ASN A 131 21.63 8.23 2.43
CA ASN A 131 21.99 7.49 3.64
C ASN A 131 20.81 6.68 4.17
N LEU A 132 19.60 7.25 4.20
CA LEU A 132 18.40 6.50 4.56
C LEU A 132 18.16 5.33 3.60
N ILE A 133 18.23 5.55 2.29
CA ILE A 133 18.01 4.50 1.29
C ILE A 133 19.02 3.36 1.47
N LEU A 134 20.29 3.68 1.67
CA LEU A 134 21.35 2.68 1.90
C LEU A 134 21.19 1.91 3.22
N SER A 135 20.47 2.46 4.20
CA SER A 135 20.20 1.80 5.48
C SER A 135 19.01 0.83 5.45
N ILE A 136 18.18 0.86 4.41
CA ILE A 136 16.93 0.08 4.33
C ILE A 136 17.16 -1.42 4.54
N PRO A 137 18.14 -2.08 3.91
CA PRO A 137 18.33 -3.52 4.08
C PRO A 137 18.55 -3.91 5.55
N GLU A 138 19.43 -3.20 6.27
CA GLU A 138 19.69 -3.46 7.69
C GLU A 138 18.49 -3.06 8.56
N ALA A 139 17.88 -1.91 8.29
CA ALA A 139 16.71 -1.44 9.03
C ALA A 139 15.56 -2.45 9.00
N LEU A 140 15.21 -2.96 7.81
CA LEU A 140 14.10 -3.90 7.65
C LEU A 140 14.44 -5.33 8.10
N ALA A 141 15.72 -5.71 8.11
CA ALA A 141 16.17 -7.00 8.66
C ALA A 141 16.20 -7.01 10.19
N THR A 142 16.41 -5.84 10.83
CA THR A 142 16.57 -5.73 12.29
C THR A 142 15.36 -5.17 13.03
N THR A 143 14.27 -4.90 12.32
CA THR A 143 13.01 -4.40 12.89
C THR A 143 11.83 -5.23 12.44
N ASP A 144 10.81 -5.38 13.31
CA ASP A 144 9.64 -6.21 13.02
C ASP A 144 8.50 -5.38 12.38
N ARG A 145 8.26 -4.16 12.85
CA ARG A 145 7.05 -3.36 12.54
C ARG A 145 7.30 -2.19 11.61
N VAL A 146 8.56 -1.86 11.34
CA VAL A 146 8.93 -0.72 10.49
C VAL A 146 8.69 -1.07 9.03
N CYS A 147 8.01 -0.14 8.32
CA CYS A 147 7.83 -0.21 6.88
C CYS A 147 8.47 1.00 6.22
N SER A 148 9.01 0.80 5.02
CA SER A 148 9.76 1.80 4.26
C SER A 148 9.13 2.07 2.90
N SER A 149 9.31 3.30 2.41
CA SER A 149 8.96 3.64 1.03
C SER A 149 9.85 4.73 0.47
N ILE A 150 10.08 4.66 -0.85
CA ILE A 150 10.85 5.66 -1.58
C ILE A 150 10.02 6.16 -2.75
N ASN A 151 9.76 7.47 -2.81
CA ASN A 151 9.03 8.09 -3.92
C ASN A 151 10.02 8.60 -4.98
N VAL A 152 10.19 7.83 -6.06
CA VAL A 152 11.22 8.07 -7.10
C VAL A 152 10.75 8.99 -8.21
N GLY A 153 9.46 9.27 -8.30
CA GLY A 153 8.91 10.03 -9.43
C GLY A 153 7.59 10.73 -9.13
N SER A 154 7.23 11.64 -9.99
CA SER A 154 5.89 12.23 -10.02
C SER A 154 5.55 12.76 -11.40
N THR A 155 4.25 12.95 -11.66
CA THR A 155 3.76 13.61 -12.87
C THR A 155 4.33 15.00 -13.07
N LYS A 156 4.70 15.70 -11.98
CA LYS A 156 5.23 17.06 -12.02
C LYS A 156 6.75 17.12 -12.23
N THR A 157 7.48 16.13 -11.72
CA THR A 157 8.95 16.17 -11.68
C THR A 157 9.60 15.18 -12.66
N GLY A 158 8.83 14.26 -13.23
CA GLY A 158 9.39 13.13 -13.98
C GLY A 158 9.95 12.05 -13.07
N LEU A 159 10.76 11.15 -13.59
CA LEU A 159 11.36 10.03 -12.87
C LEU A 159 12.84 10.30 -12.58
N ASN A 160 13.26 10.07 -11.35
CA ASN A 160 14.66 10.10 -10.95
C ASN A 160 15.30 8.73 -11.21
N MET A 161 15.98 8.57 -12.35
CA MET A 161 16.54 7.29 -12.76
C MET A 161 17.75 6.86 -11.92
N ASP A 162 18.47 7.80 -11.29
CA ASP A 162 19.51 7.46 -10.32
C ASP A 162 18.92 6.79 -9.08
N ALA A 163 17.75 7.27 -8.61
CA ALA A 163 17.03 6.64 -7.52
C ALA A 163 16.40 5.30 -7.94
N VAL A 164 15.90 5.18 -9.16
CA VAL A 164 15.33 3.93 -9.69
C VAL A 164 16.40 2.83 -9.75
N GLU A 165 17.59 3.12 -10.28
CA GLU A 165 18.71 2.18 -10.31
C GLU A 165 19.14 1.77 -8.91
N LEU A 166 19.27 2.75 -8.01
CA LEU A 166 19.60 2.50 -6.61
C LEU A 166 18.55 1.59 -5.93
N MET A 167 17.26 1.82 -6.16
CA MET A 167 16.20 1.01 -5.58
C MET A 167 16.21 -0.44 -6.07
N GLY A 168 16.53 -0.70 -7.34
CA GLY A 168 16.76 -2.06 -7.82
C GLY A 168 17.79 -2.82 -6.99
N ARG A 169 18.92 -2.17 -6.65
CA ARG A 169 19.95 -2.73 -5.75
C ARG A 169 19.43 -2.93 -4.34
N ILE A 170 18.78 -1.92 -3.76
CA ILE A 170 18.26 -1.96 -2.39
C ILE A 170 17.23 -3.08 -2.21
N VAL A 171 16.34 -3.31 -3.18
CA VAL A 171 15.40 -4.44 -3.16
C VAL A 171 16.17 -5.77 -3.11
N THR A 172 17.19 -5.94 -3.96
CA THR A 172 18.02 -7.16 -3.97
C THR A 172 18.79 -7.35 -2.65
N GLU A 173 19.37 -6.27 -2.11
CA GLU A 173 20.10 -6.31 -0.84
C GLU A 173 19.14 -6.60 0.35
N THR A 174 17.93 -6.03 0.33
CA THR A 174 16.90 -6.31 1.33
C THR A 174 16.42 -7.76 1.28
N ALA A 175 16.22 -8.29 0.07
CA ALA A 175 15.90 -9.70 -0.12
C ALA A 175 16.99 -10.61 0.45
N GLN A 176 18.26 -10.31 0.17
CA GLN A 176 19.39 -11.07 0.70
C GLN A 176 19.51 -10.97 2.21
N ALA A 177 19.27 -9.78 2.80
CA ALA A 177 19.34 -9.55 4.25
C ALA A 177 18.24 -10.29 5.02
N THR A 178 17.13 -10.66 4.34
CA THR A 178 15.97 -11.34 4.94
C THR A 178 15.66 -12.69 4.30
N LYS A 179 16.66 -13.31 3.65
CA LYS A 179 16.52 -14.57 2.89
C LYS A 179 16.00 -15.74 3.72
N ASP A 180 16.32 -15.79 5.00
CA ASP A 180 15.93 -16.89 5.89
C ASP A 180 14.43 -16.87 6.25
N ASN A 181 13.73 -15.82 5.83
CA ASN A 181 12.27 -15.63 5.97
C ASN A 181 11.65 -15.21 4.63
N ASP A 182 11.89 -15.98 3.57
CA ASP A 182 11.36 -15.79 2.22
C ASP A 182 11.47 -14.34 1.69
N SER A 183 12.56 -13.65 2.05
CA SER A 183 12.82 -12.24 1.66
C SER A 183 11.74 -11.26 2.14
N LEU A 184 11.10 -11.54 3.28
CA LEU A 184 9.96 -10.78 3.85
C LEU A 184 10.25 -9.28 4.05
N GLY A 185 11.52 -8.88 4.18
CA GLY A 185 11.90 -7.46 4.22
C GLY A 185 11.38 -6.68 3.02
N CYS A 186 11.36 -7.30 1.83
CA CYS A 186 10.84 -6.68 0.62
C CYS A 186 9.31 -6.45 0.67
N ALA A 187 8.55 -7.25 1.41
CA ALA A 187 7.12 -7.02 1.64
C ALA A 187 6.84 -5.75 2.47
N LYS A 188 7.85 -5.26 3.21
CA LYS A 188 7.80 -4.01 3.99
C LYS A 188 8.41 -2.80 3.26
N LEU A 189 8.82 -2.95 2.00
CA LEU A 189 9.46 -1.93 1.17
C LEU A 189 8.63 -1.63 -0.07
N VAL A 190 8.32 -0.36 -0.29
CA VAL A 190 7.53 0.10 -1.44
C VAL A 190 8.26 1.18 -2.20
N VAL A 191 8.30 1.09 -3.53
CA VAL A 191 8.80 2.16 -4.40
C VAL A 191 7.61 2.84 -5.06
N PHE A 192 7.44 4.13 -4.82
CA PHE A 192 6.31 4.93 -5.30
C PHE A 192 6.66 5.85 -6.47
N CYS A 193 5.65 6.11 -7.30
CA CYS A 193 5.50 7.33 -8.09
C CYS A 193 4.17 8.00 -7.73
N ASN A 194 4.16 9.32 -7.54
CA ASN A 194 2.99 10.08 -7.06
C ASN A 194 2.44 9.56 -5.73
N ALA A 195 3.30 9.28 -4.75
CA ALA A 195 2.85 8.82 -3.44
C ALA A 195 1.90 9.82 -2.78
N PRO A 196 0.74 9.40 -2.26
CA PRO A 196 -0.17 10.27 -1.51
C PRO A 196 0.36 10.53 -0.09
N ASP A 197 0.09 11.72 0.41
CA ASP A 197 0.54 12.17 1.74
C ASP A 197 -0.32 11.65 2.90
N ASP A 198 -1.52 11.15 2.60
CA ASP A 198 -2.58 10.77 3.53
C ASP A 198 -2.90 9.27 3.56
N ASN A 199 -2.08 8.43 2.94
CA ASN A 199 -2.34 7.00 2.80
C ASN A 199 -2.31 6.25 4.14
N PRO A 200 -3.45 5.66 4.62
CA PRO A 200 -3.47 4.89 5.86
C PRO A 200 -3.20 3.40 5.67
N PHE A 201 -3.21 2.93 4.42
CA PHE A 201 -3.54 1.55 4.10
C PHE A 201 -2.33 0.69 3.79
N MET A 202 -1.41 1.20 2.98
CA MET A 202 -0.31 0.42 2.47
C MET A 202 0.87 0.35 3.45
N ALA A 203 1.59 -0.77 3.49
CA ALA A 203 2.90 -0.82 4.09
C ALA A 203 3.81 0.22 3.41
N GLY A 204 4.57 0.99 4.21
CA GLY A 204 5.37 2.09 3.68
C GLY A 204 4.62 3.42 3.49
N ALA A 205 3.35 3.51 3.88
CA ALA A 205 2.66 4.79 4.01
C ALA A 205 3.45 5.75 4.91
N PHE A 206 3.36 7.06 4.63
CA PHE A 206 3.98 8.09 5.44
C PHE A 206 2.98 9.22 5.70
N HIS A 207 3.27 10.06 6.68
CA HIS A 207 2.50 11.24 6.98
C HIS A 207 3.12 12.45 6.28
N GLY A 208 2.36 13.09 5.39
CA GLY A 208 2.83 14.21 4.58
C GLY A 208 3.19 15.44 5.43
N VAL A 209 4.13 16.24 4.92
CA VAL A 209 4.62 17.43 5.63
C VAL A 209 3.58 18.57 5.71
N THR A 210 2.54 18.50 4.88
CA THR A 210 1.46 19.50 4.84
C THR A 210 0.23 19.07 5.64
N GLU A 211 0.24 17.85 6.16
CA GLU A 211 -0.83 17.32 7.00
C GLU A 211 -0.81 17.89 8.42
N ALA A 212 -1.90 17.68 9.17
CA ALA A 212 -2.00 18.12 10.57
C ALA A 212 -0.93 17.47 11.46
N ASP A 213 -0.62 18.04 12.64
CA ASP A 213 0.38 17.49 13.57
C ASP A 213 0.07 16.06 13.99
N ALA A 214 -1.22 15.74 14.19
CA ALA A 214 -1.72 14.37 14.33
C ALA A 214 -3.09 14.25 13.70
N ILE A 215 -3.38 13.10 13.05
CA ILE A 215 -4.63 12.84 12.32
C ILE A 215 -5.01 11.37 12.39
N ILE A 216 -6.31 11.08 12.34
CA ILE A 216 -6.83 9.71 12.22
C ILE A 216 -7.32 9.47 10.79
N ASN A 217 -6.70 8.53 10.11
CA ASN A 217 -7.13 8.04 8.81
C ASN A 217 -7.61 6.58 8.93
N VAL A 218 -8.63 6.22 8.18
CA VAL A 218 -9.23 4.88 8.24
C VAL A 218 -9.25 4.25 6.87
N GLY A 219 -8.75 3.03 6.78
CA GLY A 219 -8.88 2.18 5.60
C GLY A 219 -10.01 1.17 5.79
N VAL A 220 -10.94 1.12 4.85
CA VAL A 220 -12.05 0.18 4.84
C VAL A 220 -12.03 -0.68 3.59
N SER A 221 -12.38 -1.95 3.72
CA SER A 221 -12.33 -2.93 2.63
C SER A 221 -13.55 -3.83 2.64
N GLY A 222 -13.79 -4.51 1.52
CA GLY A 222 -14.88 -5.47 1.37
C GLY A 222 -15.04 -5.95 -0.07
N PRO A 223 -14.00 -6.57 -0.68
CA PRO A 223 -14.15 -7.24 -1.98
C PRO A 223 -15.29 -8.26 -1.97
N GLY A 224 -15.40 -9.06 -0.90
CA GLY A 224 -16.48 -10.05 -0.75
C GLY A 224 -17.88 -9.44 -0.79
N VAL A 225 -18.06 -8.24 -0.20
CA VAL A 225 -19.35 -7.53 -0.25
C VAL A 225 -19.72 -7.15 -1.68
N VAL A 226 -18.75 -6.66 -2.46
CA VAL A 226 -18.96 -6.29 -3.86
C VAL A 226 -19.26 -7.54 -4.70
N LYS A 227 -18.51 -8.64 -4.50
CA LYS A 227 -18.75 -9.91 -5.17
C LYS A 227 -20.17 -10.41 -4.94
N VAL A 228 -20.60 -10.54 -3.68
CA VAL A 228 -21.95 -11.02 -3.33
C VAL A 228 -23.05 -10.11 -3.88
N ALA A 229 -22.79 -8.80 -3.95
CA ALA A 229 -23.74 -7.87 -4.57
C ALA A 229 -23.88 -8.12 -6.08
N LEU A 230 -22.79 -8.43 -6.78
CA LEU A 230 -22.79 -8.75 -8.21
C LEU A 230 -23.43 -10.10 -8.51
N GLU A 231 -23.25 -11.11 -7.65
CA GLU A 231 -23.92 -12.42 -7.77
C GLU A 231 -25.46 -12.29 -7.85
N LYS A 232 -26.03 -11.29 -7.18
CA LYS A 232 -27.47 -11.03 -7.18
C LYS A 232 -27.98 -10.44 -8.51
N VAL A 233 -27.09 -9.97 -9.37
CA VAL A 233 -27.39 -9.32 -10.65
C VAL A 233 -26.72 -10.01 -11.83
N ARG A 234 -26.43 -11.32 -11.71
CA ARG A 234 -25.87 -12.15 -12.79
C ARG A 234 -26.74 -12.07 -14.05
N GLY A 235 -26.09 -11.89 -15.20
CA GLY A 235 -26.76 -11.81 -16.49
C GLY A 235 -27.33 -10.43 -16.83
N GLU A 236 -27.27 -9.48 -15.92
CA GLU A 236 -27.63 -8.09 -16.19
C GLU A 236 -26.57 -7.36 -17.01
N ASN A 237 -26.92 -6.23 -17.61
CA ASN A 237 -26.00 -5.43 -18.41
C ASN A 237 -25.04 -4.60 -17.54
N PHE A 238 -24.01 -4.00 -18.17
CA PHE A 238 -23.00 -3.20 -17.46
C PHE A 238 -23.55 -2.00 -16.68
N GLU A 239 -24.66 -1.42 -17.09
CA GLU A 239 -25.30 -0.29 -16.39
C GLU A 239 -25.76 -0.74 -15.00
N VAL A 240 -26.39 -1.91 -14.90
CA VAL A 240 -26.86 -2.50 -13.64
C VAL A 240 -25.66 -2.89 -12.77
N LEU A 241 -24.61 -3.49 -13.36
CA LEU A 241 -23.40 -3.83 -12.64
C LEU A 241 -22.73 -2.58 -12.04
N CYS A 242 -22.56 -1.52 -12.83
CA CYS A 242 -22.00 -0.24 -12.40
C CYS A 242 -22.77 0.38 -11.22
N GLU A 243 -24.10 0.44 -11.31
CA GLU A 243 -24.94 0.95 -10.24
C GLU A 243 -24.84 0.09 -8.97
N THR A 244 -24.76 -1.22 -9.11
CA THR A 244 -24.63 -2.16 -8.00
C THR A 244 -23.28 -1.95 -7.27
N ILE A 245 -22.16 -1.89 -8.00
CA ILE A 245 -20.83 -1.63 -7.42
C ILE A 245 -20.83 -0.27 -6.70
N LYS A 246 -21.33 0.77 -7.35
CA LYS A 246 -21.36 2.13 -6.79
C LYS A 246 -22.16 2.20 -5.48
N LYS A 247 -23.36 1.60 -5.44
CA LYS A 247 -24.19 1.54 -4.24
C LYS A 247 -23.55 0.75 -3.11
N THR A 248 -22.88 -0.35 -3.45
CA THR A 248 -22.16 -1.18 -2.46
C THR A 248 -20.97 -0.40 -1.88
N ALA A 249 -20.15 0.22 -2.73
CA ALA A 249 -19.03 1.06 -2.31
C ALA A 249 -19.48 2.23 -1.41
N PHE A 250 -20.63 2.85 -1.71
CA PHE A 250 -21.24 3.86 -0.85
C PHE A 250 -21.49 3.33 0.57
N LYS A 251 -22.10 2.14 0.70
CA LYS A 251 -22.40 1.54 2.01
C LYS A 251 -21.14 1.22 2.79
N ILE A 252 -20.14 0.59 2.14
CA ILE A 252 -18.84 0.27 2.75
C ILE A 252 -18.19 1.55 3.29
N THR A 253 -18.14 2.62 2.51
CA THR A 253 -17.55 3.92 2.91
C THR A 253 -18.27 4.51 4.13
N ARG A 254 -19.60 4.39 4.23
CA ARG A 254 -20.36 4.88 5.39
C ARG A 254 -20.01 4.16 6.67
N VAL A 255 -19.72 2.86 6.60
CA VAL A 255 -19.20 2.08 7.75
C VAL A 255 -17.82 2.60 8.17
N GLY A 256 -16.91 2.80 7.23
CA GLY A 256 -15.60 3.39 7.50
C GLY A 256 -15.70 4.77 8.16
N GLN A 257 -16.61 5.62 7.69
CA GLN A 257 -16.82 6.95 8.27
C GLN A 257 -17.32 6.89 9.71
N LEU A 258 -18.22 5.97 10.04
CA LEU A 258 -18.71 5.78 11.41
C LEU A 258 -17.54 5.46 12.35
N VAL A 259 -16.70 4.51 11.97
CA VAL A 259 -15.54 4.10 12.76
C VAL A 259 -14.52 5.25 12.89
N ALA A 260 -14.25 5.97 11.79
CA ALA A 260 -13.31 7.08 11.78
C ALA A 260 -13.73 8.23 12.71
N GLN A 261 -15.00 8.61 12.66
CA GLN A 261 -15.57 9.66 13.52
C GLN A 261 -15.51 9.25 15.00
N GLU A 262 -15.83 8.01 15.32
CA GLU A 262 -15.78 7.54 16.69
C GLU A 262 -14.34 7.41 17.21
N ALA A 263 -13.40 6.96 16.37
CA ALA A 263 -11.98 6.92 16.72
C ALA A 263 -11.43 8.33 16.99
N SER A 264 -11.72 9.28 16.11
CA SER A 264 -11.35 10.69 16.27
C SER A 264 -11.89 11.28 17.59
N LYS A 265 -13.17 11.05 17.88
CA LYS A 265 -13.83 11.52 19.11
C LYS A 265 -13.18 10.94 20.37
N ARG A 266 -12.95 9.61 20.42
CA ARG A 266 -12.39 8.95 21.61
C ARG A 266 -10.93 9.30 21.84
N LEU A 267 -10.16 9.48 20.77
CA LEU A 267 -8.75 9.82 20.84
C LEU A 267 -8.51 11.34 21.01
N GLY A 268 -9.49 12.18 20.70
CA GLY A 268 -9.34 13.63 20.70
C GLY A 268 -8.40 14.15 19.60
N ILE A 269 -8.27 13.39 18.49
CA ILE A 269 -7.41 13.70 17.35
C ILE A 269 -8.29 13.90 16.12
N PRO A 270 -8.04 14.95 15.29
CA PRO A 270 -8.85 15.23 14.12
C PRO A 270 -9.01 14.02 13.19
N PHE A 271 -10.19 13.89 12.59
CA PHE A 271 -10.44 12.94 11.52
C PHE A 271 -9.92 13.51 10.19
N GLY A 272 -9.14 12.72 9.47
CA GLY A 272 -8.57 13.04 8.15
C GLY A 272 -9.40 12.45 7.03
N ILE A 273 -9.03 11.27 6.57
CA ILE A 273 -9.65 10.64 5.40
C ILE A 273 -10.11 9.20 5.66
N ILE A 274 -11.00 8.76 4.75
CA ILE A 274 -11.36 7.35 4.55
C ILE A 274 -10.71 6.89 3.25
N ASP A 275 -9.94 5.84 3.32
CA ASP A 275 -9.47 5.11 2.16
C ASP A 275 -10.39 3.91 1.92
N LEU A 276 -11.21 3.98 0.87
CA LEU A 276 -12.00 2.85 0.41
C LEU A 276 -11.19 2.07 -0.60
N SER A 277 -10.46 1.08 -0.13
CA SER A 277 -9.68 0.20 -1.00
C SER A 277 -10.20 -1.22 -0.93
N LEU A 278 -10.63 -1.76 -2.08
CA LEU A 278 -10.92 -3.17 -2.21
C LEU A 278 -9.60 -3.93 -2.16
N ALA A 279 -9.12 -4.19 -0.95
CA ALA A 279 -7.90 -4.92 -0.67
C ALA A 279 -8.26 -6.34 -0.25
N PRO A 280 -7.89 -7.34 -1.03
CA PRO A 280 -8.24 -8.73 -0.75
C PRO A 280 -7.52 -9.27 0.47
N THR A 281 -7.96 -10.45 0.93
CA THR A 281 -7.26 -11.27 1.90
C THR A 281 -7.13 -12.71 1.38
N PRO A 282 -6.15 -13.49 1.86
CA PRO A 282 -6.01 -14.90 1.47
C PRO A 282 -7.20 -15.79 1.87
N ALA A 283 -8.16 -15.26 2.59
CA ALA A 283 -9.32 -15.99 3.14
C ALA A 283 -10.48 -16.12 2.13
N GLY A 284 -10.23 -16.69 0.98
CA GLY A 284 -11.13 -17.36 0.02
C GLY A 284 -12.38 -16.65 -0.52
N VAL A 285 -13.03 -15.72 0.17
CA VAL A 285 -14.22 -15.00 -0.33
C VAL A 285 -13.96 -13.51 -0.54
N ASP A 286 -12.77 -13.05 -0.22
CA ASP A 286 -12.38 -11.64 -0.22
C ASP A 286 -11.34 -11.41 -1.32
N SER A 287 -11.76 -11.56 -2.58
CA SER A 287 -10.91 -11.56 -3.77
C SER A 287 -11.38 -10.53 -4.80
N VAL A 288 -10.47 -9.69 -5.27
CA VAL A 288 -10.72 -8.77 -6.40
C VAL A 288 -10.73 -9.53 -7.72
N ALA A 289 -9.91 -10.59 -7.85
CA ALA A 289 -9.95 -11.46 -9.02
C ALA A 289 -11.33 -12.09 -9.20
N GLU A 290 -11.93 -12.59 -8.13
CA GLU A 290 -13.28 -13.17 -8.18
C GLU A 290 -14.37 -12.14 -8.53
N ILE A 291 -14.21 -10.87 -8.15
CA ILE A 291 -15.10 -9.79 -8.62
C ILE A 291 -15.01 -9.65 -10.13
N LEU A 292 -13.80 -9.66 -10.69
CA LEU A 292 -13.57 -9.53 -12.14
C LEU A 292 -14.12 -10.74 -12.91
N GLU A 293 -14.03 -11.93 -12.33
CA GLU A 293 -14.62 -13.16 -12.88
C GLU A 293 -16.15 -13.12 -12.79
N GLU A 294 -16.73 -12.63 -11.71
CA GLU A 294 -18.18 -12.43 -11.58
C GLU A 294 -18.74 -11.40 -12.60
N ILE A 295 -17.95 -10.40 -13.00
CA ILE A 295 -18.28 -9.46 -14.08
C ILE A 295 -18.38 -10.17 -15.45
N GLY A 296 -17.81 -11.37 -15.59
CA GLY A 296 -17.96 -12.21 -16.79
C GLY A 296 -16.66 -12.67 -17.42
N LEU A 297 -15.52 -12.55 -16.71
CA LEU A 297 -14.27 -13.15 -17.17
C LEU A 297 -14.20 -14.62 -16.73
N GLU A 298 -13.75 -15.49 -17.61
CA GLU A 298 -13.49 -16.90 -17.25
C GLU A 298 -12.38 -17.01 -16.19
N ARG A 299 -11.35 -16.18 -16.37
CA ARG A 299 -10.23 -16.06 -15.43
C ARG A 299 -9.63 -14.64 -15.51
N VAL A 300 -9.25 -14.10 -14.36
CA VAL A 300 -8.47 -12.85 -14.33
C VAL A 300 -7.16 -13.04 -15.11
N GLY A 301 -6.81 -12.05 -15.95
CA GLY A 301 -5.71 -12.16 -16.92
C GLY A 301 -6.21 -12.32 -18.36
N ALA A 302 -7.41 -12.86 -18.59
CA ALA A 302 -8.01 -12.97 -19.91
C ALA A 302 -8.19 -11.59 -20.59
N PRO A 303 -8.30 -11.53 -21.94
CA PRO A 303 -8.72 -10.29 -22.61
C PRO A 303 -10.01 -9.75 -22.00
N GLY A 304 -10.05 -8.42 -21.75
CA GLY A 304 -11.15 -7.77 -21.02
C GLY A 304 -10.83 -7.43 -19.56
N THR A 305 -9.86 -8.08 -18.92
CA THR A 305 -9.51 -7.85 -17.50
C THR A 305 -9.22 -6.39 -17.21
N THR A 306 -8.39 -5.71 -18.02
CA THR A 306 -8.07 -4.29 -17.82
C THR A 306 -9.32 -3.40 -17.93
N ALA A 307 -10.24 -3.69 -18.85
CA ALA A 307 -11.49 -2.95 -19.01
C ALA A 307 -12.43 -3.16 -17.81
N ALA A 308 -12.57 -4.42 -17.35
CA ALA A 308 -13.40 -4.75 -16.18
C ALA A 308 -12.83 -4.08 -14.91
N LEU A 309 -11.50 -4.10 -14.73
CA LEU A 309 -10.83 -3.43 -13.62
C LEU A 309 -10.99 -1.91 -13.67
N ALA A 310 -10.91 -1.30 -14.85
CA ALA A 310 -11.15 0.15 -15.03
C ALA A 310 -12.55 0.52 -14.59
N MET A 311 -13.55 -0.26 -15.01
CA MET A 311 -14.96 -0.06 -14.61
C MET A 311 -15.11 -0.24 -13.09
N LEU A 312 -14.59 -1.32 -12.52
CA LEU A 312 -14.64 -1.60 -11.08
C LEU A 312 -14.05 -0.43 -10.29
N ASN A 313 -12.83 -0.03 -10.62
CA ASN A 313 -12.11 1.05 -9.93
C ASN A 313 -12.85 2.39 -9.99
N ASP A 314 -13.41 2.74 -11.15
CA ASP A 314 -14.20 3.97 -11.34
C ASP A 314 -15.49 3.96 -10.50
N GLN A 315 -16.24 2.86 -10.50
CA GLN A 315 -17.49 2.78 -9.74
C GLN A 315 -17.24 2.75 -8.22
N VAL A 316 -16.18 2.11 -7.76
CA VAL A 316 -15.77 2.14 -6.35
C VAL A 316 -15.47 3.57 -5.91
N LYS A 317 -14.68 4.32 -6.68
CA LYS A 317 -14.37 5.73 -6.40
C LYS A 317 -15.62 6.61 -6.40
N LYS A 318 -16.50 6.44 -7.36
CA LYS A 318 -17.78 7.18 -7.41
C LYS A 318 -18.65 6.91 -6.19
N GLY A 319 -18.76 5.66 -5.76
CA GLY A 319 -19.51 5.28 -4.55
C GLY A 319 -18.91 5.90 -3.30
N GLY A 320 -17.58 5.88 -3.17
CA GLY A 320 -16.86 6.50 -2.07
C GLY A 320 -17.12 8.01 -1.97
N VAL A 321 -16.88 8.75 -3.05
CA VAL A 321 -17.07 10.21 -3.09
C VAL A 321 -18.53 10.62 -2.82
N MET A 322 -19.49 9.81 -3.25
CA MET A 322 -20.91 10.06 -2.95
C MET A 322 -21.25 9.83 -1.47
N ALA A 323 -20.51 8.98 -0.77
CA ALA A 323 -20.75 8.62 0.62
C ALA A 323 -20.12 9.62 1.60
N SER A 324 -18.97 10.19 1.27
CA SER A 324 -18.17 11.05 2.15
C SER A 324 -17.35 12.07 1.38
N SER A 325 -17.25 13.29 1.90
CA SER A 325 -16.30 14.30 1.43
C SER A 325 -14.86 14.08 1.94
N TYR A 326 -14.66 13.08 2.75
CA TYR A 326 -13.36 12.74 3.37
C TYR A 326 -12.66 11.55 2.69
N VAL A 327 -12.99 11.25 1.45
CA VAL A 327 -12.33 10.17 0.70
C VAL A 327 -10.95 10.62 0.24
N GLY A 328 -9.94 9.81 0.52
CA GLY A 328 -8.55 10.09 0.18
C GLY A 328 -7.71 8.81 0.07
N GLY A 329 -6.41 8.92 0.30
CA GLY A 329 -5.48 7.81 0.23
C GLY A 329 -5.36 7.21 -1.17
N LEU A 330 -5.41 5.90 -1.27
CA LEU A 330 -5.32 5.16 -2.52
C LEU A 330 -6.67 4.82 -3.15
N SER A 331 -7.73 4.80 -2.37
CA SER A 331 -9.12 4.46 -2.73
C SER A 331 -9.35 3.83 -4.10
N GLY A 332 -9.90 2.62 -4.14
CA GLY A 332 -10.20 1.89 -5.38
C GLY A 332 -9.92 0.40 -5.28
N ALA A 333 -9.61 -0.24 -6.40
CA ALA A 333 -9.33 -1.67 -6.46
C ALA A 333 -7.83 -1.96 -6.40
N PHE A 334 -7.41 -2.80 -5.44
CA PHE A 334 -6.05 -3.33 -5.30
C PHE A 334 -5.91 -4.66 -6.03
N ILE A 335 -4.72 -4.97 -6.50
CA ILE A 335 -4.41 -6.21 -7.21
C ILE A 335 -3.14 -6.89 -6.66
N PRO A 336 -2.98 -7.03 -5.33
CA PRO A 336 -1.83 -7.75 -4.78
C PRO A 336 -1.93 -9.24 -5.14
N VAL A 337 -0.80 -9.84 -5.53
CA VAL A 337 -0.84 -11.26 -5.92
C VAL A 337 -0.92 -12.18 -4.72
N SER A 338 -0.09 -11.99 -3.70
CA SER A 338 -0.03 -12.91 -2.56
C SER A 338 -1.22 -12.84 -1.60
N GLU A 339 -1.96 -11.75 -1.63
CA GLU A 339 -3.08 -11.48 -0.74
C GLU A 339 -4.44 -11.85 -1.37
N ASP A 340 -4.48 -12.30 -2.63
CA ASP A 340 -5.69 -12.60 -3.39
C ASP A 340 -5.63 -14.02 -3.97
N GLN A 341 -6.47 -14.93 -3.48
CA GLN A 341 -6.47 -16.33 -3.91
C GLN A 341 -6.72 -16.46 -5.43
N GLY A 342 -7.61 -15.67 -5.98
CA GLY A 342 -7.89 -15.70 -7.43
C GLY A 342 -6.71 -15.20 -8.28
N MET A 343 -5.93 -14.22 -7.78
CA MET A 343 -4.69 -13.79 -8.44
C MET A 343 -3.62 -14.87 -8.36
N ILE A 344 -3.44 -15.52 -7.20
CA ILE A 344 -2.53 -16.65 -7.01
C ILE A 344 -2.84 -17.77 -8.01
N ASP A 345 -4.10 -18.14 -8.11
CA ASP A 345 -4.56 -19.21 -9.02
C ASP A 345 -4.32 -18.83 -10.48
N ALA A 346 -4.60 -17.58 -10.86
CA ALA A 346 -4.39 -17.10 -12.23
C ALA A 346 -2.92 -17.06 -12.62
N VAL A 347 -2.01 -16.71 -11.70
CA VAL A 347 -0.56 -16.82 -11.93
C VAL A 347 -0.16 -18.28 -12.10
N SER A 348 -0.63 -19.16 -11.23
CA SER A 348 -0.31 -20.58 -11.27
C SER A 348 -0.77 -21.26 -12.58
N LEU A 349 -1.86 -20.77 -13.16
CA LEU A 349 -2.39 -21.22 -14.45
C LEU A 349 -1.73 -20.54 -15.66
N GLY A 350 -0.83 -19.58 -15.45
CA GLY A 350 -0.20 -18.78 -16.50
C GLY A 350 -1.13 -17.76 -17.18
N ALA A 351 -2.29 -17.47 -16.60
CA ALA A 351 -3.21 -16.44 -17.08
C ALA A 351 -2.75 -15.02 -16.75
N LEU A 352 -2.00 -14.86 -15.65
CA LEU A 352 -1.41 -13.59 -15.21
C LEU A 352 0.11 -13.65 -15.34
N THR A 353 0.67 -12.63 -16.00
CA THR A 353 2.11 -12.37 -16.12
C THR A 353 2.42 -10.96 -15.58
N ILE A 354 3.70 -10.62 -15.41
CA ILE A 354 4.10 -9.26 -14.99
C ILE A 354 3.59 -8.23 -15.99
N GLU A 355 3.74 -8.46 -17.29
CA GLU A 355 3.31 -7.53 -18.33
C GLU A 355 1.77 -7.34 -18.33
N LYS A 356 1.01 -8.39 -17.98
CA LYS A 356 -0.44 -8.27 -17.83
C LYS A 356 -0.80 -7.48 -16.56
N LEU A 357 -0.09 -7.69 -15.48
CA LEU A 357 -0.24 -6.91 -14.26
C LEU A 357 0.10 -5.43 -14.49
N GLU A 358 1.20 -5.12 -15.19
CA GLU A 358 1.54 -3.74 -15.59
C GLU A 358 0.42 -3.08 -16.40
N ALA A 359 -0.17 -3.79 -17.36
CA ALA A 359 -1.34 -3.27 -18.08
C ALA A 359 -2.54 -3.00 -17.17
N MET A 360 -2.76 -3.83 -16.15
CA MET A 360 -3.81 -3.65 -15.15
C MET A 360 -3.50 -2.47 -14.22
N THR A 361 -2.24 -2.20 -13.91
CA THR A 361 -1.84 -1.08 -13.05
C THR A 361 -2.09 0.28 -13.68
N CYS A 362 -2.26 0.35 -14.99
CA CYS A 362 -2.73 1.58 -15.65
C CYS A 362 -4.09 2.07 -15.09
N VAL A 363 -4.92 1.17 -14.60
CA VAL A 363 -6.32 1.43 -14.21
C VAL A 363 -6.66 1.02 -12.78
N CYS A 364 -5.79 0.32 -12.06
CA CYS A 364 -5.98 0.01 -10.64
C CYS A 364 -5.68 1.24 -9.76
N SER A 365 -5.82 1.11 -8.45
CA SER A 365 -5.54 2.21 -7.52
C SER A 365 -4.13 2.23 -6.94
N VAL A 366 -3.36 1.15 -7.07
CA VAL A 366 -2.02 1.05 -6.45
C VAL A 366 -0.92 0.83 -7.48
N GLY A 367 -0.71 -0.39 -7.97
CA GLY A 367 0.43 -0.75 -8.81
C GLY A 367 0.74 -2.24 -8.70
N LEU A 368 1.98 -2.62 -9.01
CA LEU A 368 2.50 -3.96 -8.81
C LEU A 368 2.68 -4.22 -7.31
N ASP A 369 1.87 -5.08 -6.76
CA ASP A 369 1.83 -5.29 -5.33
C ASP A 369 1.99 -6.75 -4.93
N MET A 370 2.90 -7.01 -3.97
CA MET A 370 3.19 -8.35 -3.43
C MET A 370 3.53 -9.37 -4.53
N ILE A 371 4.45 -9.00 -5.41
CA ILE A 371 4.88 -9.83 -6.54
C ILE A 371 6.14 -10.60 -6.18
N ALA A 372 6.04 -11.91 -6.01
CA ALA A 372 7.18 -12.79 -5.80
C ALA A 372 7.84 -13.14 -7.15
N ILE A 373 9.14 -12.93 -7.26
CA ILE A 373 9.95 -13.17 -8.45
C ILE A 373 11.15 -14.06 -8.12
N PRO A 374 11.83 -14.68 -9.11
CA PRO A 374 13.03 -15.47 -8.87
C PRO A 374 14.10 -14.69 -8.09
N GLY A 375 14.70 -15.34 -7.10
CA GLY A 375 15.67 -14.71 -6.20
C GLY A 375 17.00 -14.32 -6.87
N ASP A 376 17.29 -14.84 -8.06
CA ASP A 376 18.44 -14.52 -8.89
C ASP A 376 18.15 -13.45 -9.96
N THR A 377 16.98 -12.82 -9.92
CA THR A 377 16.62 -11.72 -10.82
C THR A 377 17.62 -10.57 -10.68
N PRO A 378 18.27 -10.11 -11.77
CA PRO A 378 19.24 -9.02 -11.70
C PRO A 378 18.62 -7.73 -11.14
N SER A 379 19.36 -7.01 -10.31
CA SER A 379 18.91 -5.72 -9.74
C SER A 379 18.55 -4.69 -10.82
N THR A 380 19.21 -4.75 -11.97
CA THR A 380 18.90 -3.91 -13.14
C THR A 380 17.55 -4.24 -13.76
N THR A 381 17.14 -5.51 -13.77
CA THR A 381 15.80 -5.92 -14.21
C THR A 381 14.73 -5.43 -13.24
N ILE A 382 14.97 -5.54 -11.93
CA ILE A 382 14.08 -4.97 -10.89
C ILE A 382 13.95 -3.46 -11.08
N ALA A 383 15.06 -2.75 -11.34
CA ALA A 383 15.05 -1.32 -11.63
C ALA A 383 14.25 -0.99 -12.91
N GLY A 384 14.31 -1.86 -13.93
CA GLY A 384 13.51 -1.74 -15.15
C GLY A 384 12.02 -1.80 -14.87
N ILE A 385 11.55 -2.79 -14.11
CA ILE A 385 10.14 -2.93 -13.71
C ILE A 385 9.70 -1.72 -12.87
N ILE A 386 10.54 -1.23 -11.95
CA ILE A 386 10.27 -0.01 -11.20
C ILE A 386 10.12 1.20 -12.14
N ALA A 387 10.96 1.31 -13.17
CA ALA A 387 10.88 2.41 -14.14
C ALA A 387 9.58 2.36 -14.95
N ASP A 388 9.19 1.18 -15.43
CA ASP A 388 7.95 0.99 -16.20
C ASP A 388 6.72 1.34 -15.38
N GLU A 389 6.63 0.83 -14.17
CA GLU A 389 5.51 1.12 -13.27
C GLU A 389 5.45 2.60 -12.86
N ALA A 390 6.61 3.22 -12.59
CA ALA A 390 6.68 4.64 -12.29
C ALA A 390 6.30 5.50 -13.52
N ALA A 391 6.62 5.07 -14.73
CA ALA A 391 6.21 5.74 -15.97
C ALA A 391 4.69 5.66 -16.17
N ILE A 392 4.08 4.51 -15.88
CA ILE A 392 2.62 4.35 -15.88
C ILE A 392 1.97 5.37 -14.93
N GLY A 393 2.46 5.47 -13.69
CA GLY A 393 1.97 6.43 -12.71
C GLY A 393 2.13 7.88 -13.16
N MET A 394 3.32 8.21 -13.67
CA MET A 394 3.64 9.55 -14.13
C MET A 394 2.73 10.02 -15.27
N VAL A 395 2.55 9.18 -16.30
CA VAL A 395 1.75 9.52 -17.49
C VAL A 395 0.27 9.58 -17.17
N ASN A 396 -0.23 8.64 -16.39
CA ASN A 396 -1.65 8.54 -16.04
C ASN A 396 -2.06 9.45 -14.86
N GLN A 397 -1.14 10.20 -14.27
CA GLN A 397 -1.41 11.09 -13.12
C GLN A 397 -2.04 10.34 -11.94
N LYS A 398 -1.60 9.12 -11.70
CA LYS A 398 -2.05 8.29 -10.59
C LYS A 398 -0.88 7.84 -9.75
N THR A 399 -1.16 7.44 -8.51
CA THR A 399 -0.17 6.73 -7.70
C THR A 399 0.11 5.37 -8.31
N THR A 400 1.38 5.04 -8.44
CA THR A 400 1.83 3.66 -8.62
C THR A 400 2.83 3.28 -7.55
N ALA A 401 2.78 2.02 -7.15
CA ALA A 401 3.63 1.43 -6.15
C ALA A 401 4.22 0.13 -6.68
N VAL A 402 5.46 -0.16 -6.33
CA VAL A 402 6.12 -1.42 -6.64
C VAL A 402 6.56 -2.09 -5.36
N ARG A 403 6.03 -3.27 -5.10
CA ARG A 403 6.40 -4.17 -4.00
C ARG A 403 6.79 -5.52 -4.59
N LEU A 404 8.03 -5.58 -5.10
CA LEU A 404 8.65 -6.78 -5.66
C LEU A 404 9.43 -7.53 -4.58
N ILE A 405 9.31 -8.84 -4.57
CA ILE A 405 9.96 -9.71 -3.60
C ILE A 405 10.80 -10.76 -4.36
N PRO A 406 12.09 -10.47 -4.60
CA PRO A 406 13.02 -11.50 -5.10
C PRO A 406 13.25 -12.53 -4.00
N VAL A 407 12.69 -13.74 -4.16
CA VAL A 407 12.74 -14.75 -3.10
C VAL A 407 14.01 -15.57 -3.24
N ILE A 408 15.00 -15.25 -2.41
CA ILE A 408 16.33 -15.84 -2.49
C ILE A 408 16.28 -17.38 -2.37
N GLY A 409 16.86 -18.07 -3.34
CA GLY A 409 16.88 -19.53 -3.41
C GLY A 409 15.64 -20.16 -4.08
N LYS A 410 14.61 -19.38 -4.41
CA LYS A 410 13.40 -19.85 -5.11
C LYS A 410 13.38 -19.40 -6.57
N LYS A 411 12.67 -20.16 -7.40
CA LYS A 411 12.54 -19.96 -8.85
C LYS A 411 11.11 -20.28 -9.31
N VAL A 412 10.81 -20.01 -10.55
CA VAL A 412 9.51 -20.32 -11.16
C VAL A 412 9.11 -21.77 -10.89
N GLY A 413 7.90 -21.96 -10.39
CA GLY A 413 7.37 -23.24 -9.92
C GLY A 413 7.40 -23.43 -8.41
N ASP A 414 8.16 -22.60 -7.69
CA ASP A 414 8.15 -22.56 -6.21
C ASP A 414 7.09 -21.59 -5.70
N THR A 415 6.84 -21.67 -4.38
CA THR A 415 5.92 -20.76 -3.66
C THR A 415 6.65 -20.10 -2.50
N ALA A 416 6.40 -18.81 -2.27
CA ALA A 416 6.87 -18.05 -1.12
C ALA A 416 5.76 -17.90 -0.08
N GLU A 417 6.10 -18.01 1.22
CA GLU A 417 5.18 -17.90 2.34
C GLU A 417 5.47 -16.62 3.15
N PHE A 418 4.52 -15.69 3.18
CA PHE A 418 4.69 -14.43 3.92
C PHE A 418 3.89 -14.41 5.23
N GLY A 419 2.91 -15.29 5.35
CA GLY A 419 2.08 -15.48 6.54
C GLY A 419 1.05 -14.38 6.80
N GLY A 420 0.10 -14.68 7.66
CA GLY A 420 -0.95 -13.75 8.08
C GLY A 420 -1.74 -13.16 6.91
N LEU A 421 -1.93 -11.84 6.91
CA LEU A 421 -2.61 -11.11 5.84
C LEU A 421 -1.77 -10.97 4.57
N LEU A 422 -0.46 -11.16 4.63
CA LEU A 422 0.41 -11.07 3.46
C LEU A 422 0.35 -12.34 2.58
N GLY A 423 -0.19 -13.44 3.11
CA GLY A 423 -0.49 -14.66 2.40
C GLY A 423 0.72 -15.41 1.85
N TYR A 424 0.60 -15.90 0.64
CA TYR A 424 1.64 -16.63 -0.08
C TYR A 424 1.57 -16.33 -1.58
N ALA A 425 2.67 -16.51 -2.31
CA ALA A 425 2.68 -16.24 -3.74
C ALA A 425 3.46 -17.28 -4.53
N PRO A 426 2.98 -17.70 -5.71
CA PRO A 426 3.79 -18.40 -6.69
C PRO A 426 4.87 -17.44 -7.23
N ILE A 427 6.04 -17.99 -7.56
CA ILE A 427 7.13 -17.21 -8.18
C ILE A 427 6.78 -16.95 -9.65
N ILE A 428 6.59 -15.67 -10.00
CA ILE A 428 6.24 -15.23 -11.35
C ILE A 428 7.50 -15.15 -12.22
N PRO A 429 7.49 -15.69 -13.46
CA PRO A 429 8.60 -15.54 -14.39
C PRO A 429 8.81 -14.07 -14.76
N VAL A 430 10.07 -13.67 -14.87
CA VAL A 430 10.49 -12.32 -15.30
C VAL A 430 11.16 -12.41 -16.67
N ASN A 431 10.97 -11.39 -17.50
CA ASN A 431 11.64 -11.29 -18.80
C ASN A 431 13.16 -11.30 -18.61
N THR A 432 13.85 -12.15 -19.37
CA THR A 432 15.30 -12.40 -19.23
C THR A 432 16.16 -11.46 -20.07
N PHE A 433 15.60 -10.63 -20.93
CA PHE A 433 16.37 -9.66 -21.72
C PHE A 433 16.84 -8.49 -20.84
N SER A 434 18.13 -8.15 -20.98
CA SER A 434 18.76 -7.12 -20.16
C SER A 434 18.29 -5.71 -20.51
N CYS A 435 17.91 -4.94 -19.51
CA CYS A 435 17.67 -3.50 -19.58
C CYS A 435 18.79 -2.67 -18.91
N GLU A 436 19.92 -3.29 -18.57
CA GLU A 436 21.03 -2.67 -17.85
C GLU A 436 21.46 -1.32 -18.45
N LYS A 437 21.73 -1.27 -19.77
CA LYS A 437 22.11 -0.03 -20.45
C LYS A 437 21.06 1.08 -20.38
N PHE A 438 19.79 0.73 -20.18
CA PHE A 438 18.71 1.70 -20.02
C PHE A 438 18.72 2.27 -18.61
N VAL A 439 18.69 1.44 -17.59
CA VAL A 439 18.57 1.89 -16.18
C VAL A 439 19.84 2.59 -15.68
N THR A 440 21.02 2.16 -16.14
CA THR A 440 22.32 2.76 -15.77
C THR A 440 22.66 4.06 -16.48
N ARG A 441 21.79 4.56 -17.39
CA ARG A 441 21.98 5.91 -17.98
C ARG A 441 21.93 7.02 -16.94
N GLY A 442 21.21 6.79 -15.85
CA GLY A 442 21.04 7.78 -14.79
C GLY A 442 20.24 9.02 -15.22
N GLY A 443 20.30 10.05 -14.40
CA GLY A 443 19.65 11.33 -14.66
C GLY A 443 18.13 11.26 -14.50
N ARG A 444 17.40 11.90 -15.40
CA ARG A 444 15.95 12.07 -15.27
C ARG A 444 15.19 11.77 -16.56
N ILE A 445 14.13 11.01 -16.48
CA ILE A 445 13.07 11.02 -17.50
C ILE A 445 12.18 12.22 -17.19
N PRO A 446 12.04 13.20 -18.13
CA PRO A 446 11.32 14.42 -17.85
C PRO A 446 9.81 14.17 -17.67
N ALA A 447 9.15 15.10 -16.97
CA ALA A 447 7.70 15.09 -16.82
C ALA A 447 7.00 15.16 -18.20
N PRO A 448 5.86 14.46 -18.37
CA PRO A 448 5.13 14.44 -19.63
C PRO A 448 4.54 15.80 -19.96
N ILE A 449 4.43 16.10 -21.25
CA ILE A 449 3.79 17.33 -21.76
C ILE A 449 2.27 17.13 -21.71
N HIS A 450 1.59 17.85 -20.82
CA HIS A 450 0.15 17.72 -20.62
C HIS A 450 -0.69 18.13 -21.83
N SER A 451 -0.19 19.05 -22.68
CA SER A 451 -0.89 19.49 -23.89
C SER A 451 -1.02 18.42 -24.97
N PHE A 452 -0.29 17.32 -24.88
CA PHE A 452 -0.36 16.17 -25.78
C PHE A 452 -1.19 15.00 -25.21
N LYS A 453 -2.02 15.25 -24.25
CA LYS A 453 -3.00 14.23 -23.82
C LYS A 453 -4.06 14.07 -24.90
N ASN A 454 -4.09 12.91 -25.48
CA ASN A 454 -5.16 12.50 -26.37
C ASN A 454 -6.39 12.02 -25.58
#